data_61136312dfa6cc53550177b155976119
#
_entry.id   61136312dfa6cc53550177b155976119
#
_cell.length_a   1.000
_cell.length_b   1.000
_cell.length_c   1.000
_cell.angle_alpha   90.00
_cell.angle_beta   90.00
_cell.angle_gamma   90.00
#
_symmetry.space_group_name_H-M   'P 1'
#
loop_
_entity.id
_entity.type
_entity.pdbx_description
1 polymer ?
#
loop_
_entity_poly.entity_id
_entity_poly.type
_entity_poly.pdbx_seq_one_letter_code
_entity_poly.pdbx_strand_id
1 'polypeptide(L)'
;MTKAEIVNEISNKTAVDKQTVQTIVEAFMTTVKGSLAKNENVYLRGFGSFIVKERAEKTARNISKQETITIPAHKIPAFKPCKTFVSVVKKDR
;
A
#
# COMPACT_ATOMS: atom_id res chain seq x y z
N MET A 1 10.53 -5.86 -7.26
CA MET A 1 10.44 -4.78 -8.25
C MET A 1 10.47 -3.44 -7.53
N THR A 2 11.35 -2.56 -7.94
CA THR A 2 11.49 -1.26 -7.31
C THR A 2 10.69 -0.19 -8.07
N LYS A 3 10.62 1.01 -7.48
CA LYS A 3 9.95 2.12 -8.15
C LYS A 3 10.63 2.42 -9.49
N ALA A 4 11.96 2.38 -9.52
CA ALA A 4 12.69 2.66 -10.76
C ALA A 4 12.36 1.62 -11.84
N GLU A 5 12.24 0.38 -11.45
CA GLU A 5 11.90 -0.68 -12.41
C GLU A 5 10.47 -0.53 -12.92
N ILE A 6 9.56 -0.13 -12.04
CA ILE A 6 8.17 0.10 -12.45
C ILE A 6 8.11 1.25 -13.45
N VAL A 7 8.81 2.34 -13.16
CA VAL A 7 8.85 3.50 -14.07
C VAL A 7 9.40 3.08 -15.43
N ASN A 8 10.48 2.30 -15.43
CA ASN A 8 11.09 1.87 -16.67
C ASN A 8 10.14 0.99 -17.49
N GLU A 9 9.46 0.07 -16.83
CA GLU A 9 8.54 -0.82 -17.50
C GLU A 9 7.34 -0.07 -18.08
N ILE A 10 6.78 0.85 -17.33
CA ILE A 10 5.65 1.64 -17.82
C ILE A 10 6.07 2.52 -19.00
N SER A 11 7.25 3.11 -18.91
CA SER A 11 7.77 3.93 -20.01
C SER A 11 7.88 3.11 -21.28
N ASN A 12 8.39 1.88 -21.17
CA ASN A 12 8.54 1.02 -22.32
C ASN A 12 7.19 0.59 -22.90
N LYS A 13 6.21 0.34 -22.05
CA LYS A 13 4.89 -0.11 -22.50
C LYS A 13 4.07 0.98 -23.15
N THR A 14 4.23 2.21 -22.68
CA THR A 14 3.36 3.31 -23.09
C THR A 14 4.03 4.28 -24.05
N ALA A 15 5.34 4.16 -24.23
CA ALA A 15 6.15 5.10 -25.02
C ALA A 15 6.13 6.50 -24.43
N VAL A 16 5.80 6.64 -23.15
CA VAL A 16 5.89 7.91 -22.44
C VAL A 16 7.27 7.99 -21.81
N ASP A 17 7.91 9.16 -21.83
CA ASP A 17 9.27 9.28 -21.33
C ASP A 17 9.35 8.98 -19.83
N LYS A 18 10.50 8.52 -19.40
CA LYS A 18 10.67 8.07 -18.02
C LYS A 18 10.43 9.15 -16.98
N GLN A 19 10.85 10.38 -17.30
CA GLN A 19 10.68 11.46 -16.34
C GLN A 19 9.20 11.77 -16.09
N THR A 20 8.41 11.78 -17.16
CA THR A 20 6.97 11.97 -17.04
C THR A 20 6.32 10.85 -16.26
N VAL A 21 6.72 9.60 -16.56
CA VAL A 21 6.19 8.44 -15.85
C VAL A 21 6.53 8.51 -14.36
N GLN A 22 7.78 8.87 -14.06
CA GLN A 22 8.20 8.98 -12.67
C GLN A 22 7.38 10.02 -11.92
N THR A 23 7.16 11.18 -12.54
CA THR A 23 6.35 12.23 -11.93
C THR A 23 4.94 11.73 -11.61
N ILE A 24 4.34 11.01 -12.55
CA ILE A 24 2.98 10.50 -12.36
C ILE A 24 2.94 9.41 -11.29
N VAL A 25 3.90 8.50 -11.30
CA VAL A 25 3.96 7.43 -10.30
C VAL A 25 4.11 8.00 -8.89
N GLU A 26 5.00 9.00 -8.76
CA GLU A 26 5.21 9.63 -7.46
C GLU A 26 3.99 10.42 -7.01
N ALA A 27 3.32 11.09 -7.95
CA ALA A 27 2.10 11.82 -7.62
C ALA A 27 0.99 10.86 -7.20
N PHE A 28 0.91 9.70 -7.85
CA PHE A 28 -0.06 8.68 -7.48
C PHE A 28 0.14 8.24 -6.03
N MET A 29 1.38 7.91 -5.68
CA MET A 29 1.68 7.46 -4.33
C MET A 29 1.40 8.54 -3.29
N THR A 30 1.77 9.78 -3.60
CA THR A 30 1.52 10.89 -2.70
C THR A 30 0.02 11.13 -2.50
N THR A 31 -0.74 11.00 -3.58
CA THR A 31 -2.19 11.17 -3.53
C THR A 31 -2.84 10.10 -2.66
N VAL A 32 -2.40 8.86 -2.83
CA VAL A 32 -2.93 7.75 -2.01
C VAL A 32 -2.59 7.98 -0.54
N LYS A 33 -1.34 8.34 -0.25
CA LYS A 33 -0.92 8.60 1.12
C LYS A 33 -1.75 9.73 1.74
N GLY A 34 -1.97 10.79 0.99
CA GLY A 34 -2.73 11.93 1.49
C GLY A 34 -4.18 11.57 1.78
N SER A 35 -4.78 10.75 0.92
CA SER A 35 -6.15 10.32 1.13
C SER A 35 -6.29 9.48 2.40
N LEU A 36 -5.39 8.52 2.58
CA LEU A 36 -5.43 7.66 3.75
C LEU A 36 -5.13 8.44 5.03
N ALA A 37 -4.27 9.45 4.94
CA ALA A 37 -3.97 10.30 6.08
C ALA A 37 -5.22 11.06 6.55
N LYS A 38 -6.16 11.30 5.63
CA LYS A 38 -7.44 11.94 5.96
C LYS A 38 -8.51 10.93 6.30
N ASN A 39 -8.14 9.68 6.46
CA ASN A 39 -9.07 8.60 6.79
C ASN A 39 -10.04 8.32 5.64
N GLU A 40 -9.60 8.52 4.41
CA GLU A 40 -10.40 8.26 3.22
C GLU A 40 -9.79 7.11 2.43
N ASN A 41 -10.56 6.06 2.22
CA ASN A 41 -10.10 4.91 1.47
C ASN A 41 -10.00 5.23 -0.03
N VAL A 42 -9.12 4.51 -0.73
CA VAL A 42 -8.94 4.68 -2.17
C VAL A 42 -9.33 3.37 -2.86
N TYR A 43 -10.30 3.45 -3.76
CA TYR A 43 -10.79 2.26 -4.46
C TYR A 43 -10.35 2.30 -5.91
N LEU A 44 -9.62 1.27 -6.34
CA LEU A 44 -9.11 1.17 -7.70
C LEU A 44 -9.73 -0.04 -8.37
N ARG A 45 -10.69 0.23 -9.23
CA ARG A 45 -11.45 -0.82 -9.90
C ARG A 45 -10.52 -1.76 -10.67
N GLY A 46 -10.71 -3.06 -10.46
CA GLY A 46 -9.89 -4.06 -11.14
C GLY A 46 -8.55 -4.33 -10.50
N PHE A 47 -8.21 -3.58 -9.45
CA PHE A 47 -6.93 -3.73 -8.79
C PHE A 47 -7.13 -4.06 -7.32
N GLY A 48 -7.75 -3.16 -6.58
CA GLY A 48 -7.99 -3.36 -5.16
C GLY A 48 -8.27 -2.05 -4.48
N SER A 49 -8.18 -2.07 -3.16
CA SER A 49 -8.47 -0.89 -2.35
C SER A 49 -7.37 -0.65 -1.36
N PHE A 50 -6.98 0.62 -1.23
CA PHE A 50 -6.12 1.05 -0.13
C PHE A 50 -7.03 1.55 0.95
N ILE A 51 -6.97 0.95 2.12
CA ILE A 51 -7.90 1.23 3.21
C ILE A 51 -7.15 1.62 4.47
N VAL A 52 -7.85 2.33 5.33
CA VAL A 52 -7.35 2.63 6.66
C VAL A 52 -7.91 1.56 7.59
N LYS A 53 -7.01 0.86 8.25
CA LYS A 53 -7.36 -0.21 9.14
C LYS A 53 -7.03 0.19 10.55
N GLU A 54 -7.93 -0.10 11.47
CA GLU A 54 -7.71 0.25 12.86
C GLU A 54 -7.15 -0.94 13.61
N ARG A 55 -6.01 -0.73 14.27
CA ARG A 55 -5.42 -1.73 15.13
C ARG A 55 -5.81 -1.44 16.57
N ALA A 56 -6.39 -2.43 17.25
CA ALA A 56 -6.79 -2.29 18.62
C ALA A 56 -5.57 -2.16 19.52
N GLU A 57 -5.81 -1.58 20.70
CA GLU A 57 -4.78 -1.53 21.72
C GLU A 57 -4.26 -2.92 22.03
N LYS A 58 -2.96 -3.03 22.22
CA LYS A 58 -2.33 -4.32 22.37
C LYS A 58 -1.32 -4.27 23.50
N THR A 59 -1.27 -5.33 24.28
CA THR A 59 -0.29 -5.45 25.35
C THR A 59 0.78 -6.44 24.93
N ALA A 60 2.02 -5.99 24.99
CA ALA A 60 3.17 -6.84 24.68
C ALA A 60 4.09 -6.91 25.89
N ARG A 61 4.82 -7.98 25.99
CA ARG A 61 5.74 -8.17 27.08
C ARG A 61 7.16 -8.00 26.62
N ASN A 62 7.89 -7.17 27.35
CA ASN A 62 9.32 -7.01 27.08
C ASN A 62 10.07 -8.08 27.86
N ILE A 63 10.53 -9.08 27.17
CA ILE A 63 11.14 -10.26 27.81
C ILE A 63 12.42 -9.90 28.56
N SER A 64 13.26 -9.03 28.00
CA SER A 64 14.54 -8.71 28.61
C SER A 64 14.38 -7.92 29.92
N LYS A 65 13.34 -7.09 30.02
CA LYS A 65 13.07 -6.32 31.24
C LYS A 65 11.91 -6.87 32.05
N GLN A 66 11.23 -7.85 31.51
CA GLN A 66 10.05 -8.43 32.16
C GLN A 66 8.98 -7.38 32.47
N GLU A 67 8.85 -6.41 31.58
CA GLU A 67 7.88 -5.35 31.69
C GLU A 67 6.78 -5.54 30.68
N THR A 68 5.60 -5.05 31.01
CA THR A 68 4.48 -5.06 30.10
C THR A 68 4.43 -3.72 29.36
N ILE A 69 4.39 -3.79 28.04
CA ILE A 69 4.34 -2.60 27.19
C ILE A 69 2.97 -2.54 26.56
N THR A 70 2.34 -1.38 26.63
CA THR A 70 1.05 -1.16 26.00
C THR A 70 1.25 -0.41 24.69
N ILE A 71 0.78 -1.03 23.59
CA ILE A 71 0.78 -0.39 22.29
C ILE A 71 -0.61 0.18 22.07
N PRO A 72 -0.75 1.52 21.99
CA PRO A 72 -2.07 2.13 21.87
C PRO A 72 -2.74 1.80 20.54
N ALA A 73 -4.05 1.92 20.53
CA ALA A 73 -4.81 1.77 19.30
C ALA A 73 -4.33 2.80 18.27
N HIS A 74 -4.21 2.40 17.02
CA HIS A 74 -3.74 3.28 15.98
C HIS A 74 -4.26 2.82 14.63
N LYS A 75 -4.13 3.70 13.65
CA LYS A 75 -4.56 3.40 12.29
C LYS A 75 -3.35 3.10 11.41
N ILE A 76 -3.51 2.14 10.52
CA ILE A 76 -2.45 1.79 9.57
C ILE A 76 -3.04 1.70 8.18
N PRO A 77 -2.22 1.95 7.14
CA PRO A 77 -2.66 1.69 5.78
C PRO A 77 -2.62 0.20 5.49
N ALA A 78 -3.53 -0.27 4.65
CA ALA A 78 -3.56 -1.65 4.22
C ALA A 78 -4.04 -1.71 2.78
N PHE A 79 -3.67 -2.77 2.08
CA PHE A 79 -4.11 -2.98 0.71
C PHE A 79 -4.93 -4.25 0.64
N LYS A 80 -6.13 -4.13 0.09
CA LYS A 80 -7.02 -5.26 -0.09
C LYS A 80 -7.20 -5.51 -1.58
N PRO A 81 -6.62 -6.57 -2.14
CA PRO A 81 -6.73 -6.82 -3.58
C PRO A 81 -8.13 -7.26 -3.95
N CYS A 82 -8.54 -6.95 -5.18
CA CYS A 82 -9.83 -7.42 -5.68
C CYS A 82 -9.71 -8.89 -6.08
N LYS A 83 -10.88 -9.51 -6.31
CA LYS A 83 -10.92 -10.95 -6.64
C LYS A 83 -10.15 -11.26 -7.90
N THR A 84 -10.27 -10.43 -8.91
CA THR A 84 -9.57 -10.63 -10.17
C THR A 84 -8.05 -10.64 -9.96
N PHE A 85 -7.56 -9.72 -9.15
CA PHE A 85 -6.14 -9.64 -8.83
C PHE A 85 -5.69 -10.91 -8.11
N VAL A 86 -6.47 -11.33 -7.11
CA VAL A 86 -6.13 -12.54 -6.37
C VAL A 86 -6.07 -13.75 -7.31
N SER A 87 -7.02 -13.85 -8.25
CA SER A 87 -7.04 -14.94 -9.21
C SER A 87 -5.78 -14.98 -10.07
N VAL A 88 -5.30 -13.81 -10.50
CA VAL A 88 -4.11 -13.73 -11.33
C VAL A 88 -2.89 -14.29 -10.59
N VAL A 89 -2.79 -13.97 -9.31
CA VAL A 89 -1.66 -14.42 -8.51
C VAL A 89 -1.77 -15.91 -8.19
N LYS A 90 -2.99 -16.42 -8.00
CA LYS A 90 -3.20 -17.81 -7.61
C LYS A 90 -3.24 -18.79 -8.77
N LYS A 91 -3.29 -18.32 -9.98
CA LYS A 91 -3.58 -19.18 -11.13
C LYS A 91 -2.56 -20.29 -11.36
N ASP A 92 -1.38 -20.18 -10.80
CA ASP A 92 -0.32 -21.18 -10.98
C ASP A 92 -0.36 -22.27 -9.92
N ARG A 93 -1.39 -22.32 -9.12
CA ARG A 93 -1.49 -23.27 -8.03
C ARG A 93 -1.93 -24.64 -8.52
#